data_ae924fd8ccd184ad0e3af413efa8c90e
#
_entry.id   ae924fd8ccd184ad0e3af413efa8c90e
#
_cell.length_a   1.000
_cell.length_b   1.000
_cell.length_c   1.000
_cell.angle_alpha   90.00
_cell.angle_beta   90.00
_cell.angle_gamma   90.00
#
_symmetry.space_group_name_H-M   'P 1'
#
loop_
_entity.id
_entity.type
_entity.pdbx_description
1 polymer ?
#
loop_
_entity_poly.entity_id
_entity_poly.type
_entity_poly.pdbx_seq_one_letter_code
_entity_poly.pdbx_strand_id
1 'polypeptide(L)'
;PALDAVRVGFIGLGMSGASAVSRYLHIPGAKVAAICDVEPEMVQKTQERLQRAGHPEVPSYTGSEDAWKQLCERDDIDLVYVVTDWKNHAKMGVYAMEQGKHVAIEVPAAMTLEEIWSLVETSERTRKHCMQLENCVYDFFELTTLNMAQKGLFGEILHVEGSYIHNLEEF
;
A
#
# COMPACT_ATOMS: atom_id res chain seq x y z
N PRO A 1 12.53 -3.22 -19.67
CA PRO A 1 13.50 -2.19 -19.34
C PRO A 1 13.29 -1.73 -17.89
N ALA A 2 14.39 -1.36 -17.22
CA ALA A 2 14.30 -0.76 -15.90
C ALA A 2 13.58 0.60 -16.01
N LEU A 3 12.70 0.92 -15.06
CA LEU A 3 12.05 2.22 -14.99
C LEU A 3 13.01 3.22 -14.30
N ASP A 4 13.11 4.43 -14.80
CA ASP A 4 13.86 5.51 -14.16
C ASP A 4 13.21 5.93 -12.84
N ALA A 5 11.89 5.79 -12.74
CA ALA A 5 11.10 6.00 -11.53
C ALA A 5 9.80 5.20 -11.58
N VAL A 6 9.33 4.72 -10.43
CA VAL A 6 8.01 4.11 -10.24
C VAL A 6 6.99 5.20 -9.91
N ARG A 7 5.96 5.32 -10.73
CA ARG A 7 4.88 6.30 -10.56
C ARG A 7 3.75 5.67 -9.75
N VAL A 8 3.47 6.23 -8.60
CA VAL A 8 2.57 5.64 -7.61
C VAL A 8 1.29 6.44 -7.49
N GLY A 9 0.16 5.77 -7.63
CA GLY A 9 -1.17 6.27 -7.31
C GLY A 9 -1.62 5.78 -5.94
N PHE A 10 -2.11 6.66 -5.08
CA PHE A 10 -2.56 6.32 -3.73
C PHE A 10 -4.08 6.36 -3.63
N ILE A 11 -4.68 5.29 -3.10
CA ILE A 11 -6.12 5.18 -2.85
C ILE A 11 -6.33 5.01 -1.35
N GLY A 12 -7.00 5.98 -0.74
CA GLY A 12 -7.14 6.15 0.70
C GLY A 12 -6.08 7.11 1.25
N LEU A 13 -6.55 8.21 1.85
CA LEU A 13 -5.71 9.31 2.36
C LEU A 13 -5.97 9.60 3.85
N GLY A 14 -6.53 8.63 4.55
CA GLY A 14 -6.65 8.67 6.00
C GLY A 14 -5.28 8.73 6.68
N MET A 15 -5.23 8.44 7.97
CA MET A 15 -4.00 8.54 8.78
C MET A 15 -2.81 7.79 8.15
N SER A 16 -3.01 6.52 7.79
CA SER A 16 -1.95 5.67 7.20
C SER A 16 -1.61 6.09 5.77
N GLY A 17 -2.61 6.41 4.92
CA GLY A 17 -2.39 6.80 3.54
C GLY A 17 -1.68 8.12 3.39
N ALA A 18 -2.09 9.15 4.12
CA ALA A 18 -1.41 10.42 4.13
C ALA A 18 0.04 10.33 4.64
N SER A 19 0.30 9.43 5.60
CA SER A 19 1.64 9.10 6.06
C SER A 19 2.46 8.38 4.99
N ALA A 20 1.85 7.44 4.26
CA ALA A 20 2.48 6.73 3.15
C ALA A 20 2.89 7.70 2.04
N VAL A 21 2.00 8.59 1.59
CA VAL A 21 2.32 9.65 0.61
C VAL A 21 3.56 10.42 1.05
N SER A 22 3.62 10.86 2.32
CA SER A 22 4.77 11.62 2.84
C SER A 22 6.06 10.81 2.81
N ARG A 23 6.04 9.51 3.16
CA ARG A 23 7.22 8.63 3.10
C ARG A 23 7.73 8.46 1.68
N TYR A 24 6.84 8.32 0.71
CA TYR A 24 7.21 8.12 -0.70
C TYR A 24 7.94 9.32 -1.32
N LEU A 25 7.76 10.53 -0.79
CA LEU A 25 8.53 11.71 -1.21
C LEU A 25 10.04 11.58 -0.94
N HIS A 26 10.42 10.69 -0.03
CA HIS A 26 11.82 10.46 0.37
C HIS A 26 12.41 9.17 -0.19
N ILE A 27 11.65 8.39 -0.99
CA ILE A 27 12.14 7.15 -1.61
C ILE A 27 12.75 7.47 -2.97
N PRO A 28 14.06 7.28 -3.16
CA PRO A 28 14.69 7.49 -4.45
C PRO A 28 14.04 6.60 -5.53
N GLY A 29 13.69 7.18 -6.67
CA GLY A 29 13.05 6.44 -7.76
C GLY A 29 11.54 6.22 -7.58
N ALA A 30 10.90 6.75 -6.54
CA ALA A 30 9.45 6.80 -6.43
C ALA A 30 8.91 8.21 -6.74
N LYS A 31 7.74 8.28 -7.37
CA LYS A 31 7.02 9.53 -7.64
C LYS A 31 5.55 9.38 -7.29
N VAL A 32 5.02 10.29 -6.50
CA VAL A 32 3.57 10.42 -6.30
C VAL A 32 2.97 10.95 -7.61
N ALA A 33 2.15 10.13 -8.27
CA ALA A 33 1.58 10.44 -9.58
C ALA A 33 0.10 10.86 -9.51
N ALA A 34 -0.66 10.31 -8.58
CA ALA A 34 -2.05 10.67 -8.34
C ALA A 34 -2.49 10.27 -6.94
N ILE A 35 -3.54 10.90 -6.43
CA ILE A 35 -4.15 10.59 -5.14
C ILE A 35 -5.67 10.44 -5.26
N CYS A 36 -6.26 9.61 -4.42
CA CYS A 36 -7.71 9.39 -4.39
C CYS A 36 -8.19 9.14 -2.96
N ASP A 37 -9.29 9.79 -2.61
CA ASP A 37 -10.08 9.50 -1.41
C ASP A 37 -11.55 9.85 -1.67
N VAL A 38 -12.48 9.15 -1.05
CA VAL A 38 -13.91 9.47 -1.13
C VAL A 38 -14.22 10.83 -0.49
N GLU A 39 -13.44 11.20 0.54
CA GLU A 39 -13.58 12.45 1.27
C GLU A 39 -12.73 13.56 0.62
N PRO A 40 -13.36 14.61 0.04
CA PRO A 40 -12.65 15.73 -0.59
C PRO A 40 -11.65 16.44 0.34
N GLU A 41 -11.98 16.50 1.63
CA GLU A 41 -11.12 17.11 2.65
C GLU A 41 -9.77 16.39 2.79
N MET A 42 -9.76 15.05 2.69
CA MET A 42 -8.52 14.26 2.76
C MET A 42 -7.64 14.50 1.53
N VAL A 43 -8.25 14.62 0.37
CA VAL A 43 -7.55 15.02 -0.86
C VAL A 43 -6.93 16.39 -0.72
N GLN A 44 -7.71 17.38 -0.28
CA GLN A 44 -7.22 18.76 -0.10
C GLN A 44 -6.04 18.79 0.90
N LYS A 45 -6.18 18.18 2.07
CA LYS A 45 -5.11 18.13 3.09
C LYS A 45 -3.84 17.49 2.55
N THR A 46 -3.98 16.47 1.71
CA THR A 46 -2.83 15.78 1.12
C THR A 46 -2.16 16.65 0.06
N GLN A 47 -2.90 17.33 -0.79
CA GLN A 47 -2.34 18.31 -1.74
C GLN A 47 -1.57 19.43 -1.02
N GLU A 48 -2.14 20.00 0.04
CA GLU A 48 -1.45 21.01 0.85
C GLU A 48 -0.14 20.49 1.46
N ARG A 49 -0.13 19.20 1.87
CA ARG A 49 1.08 18.55 2.39
C ARG A 49 2.14 18.39 1.32
N LEU A 50 1.76 17.96 0.11
CA LEU A 50 2.64 17.88 -1.06
C LEU A 50 3.26 19.23 -1.38
N GLN A 51 2.45 20.31 -1.42
CA GLN A 51 2.92 21.66 -1.68
C GLN A 51 3.90 22.16 -0.61
N ARG A 52 3.62 21.92 0.68
CA ARG A 52 4.53 22.28 1.78
C ARG A 52 5.88 21.54 1.68
N ALA A 53 5.88 20.35 1.11
CA ALA A 53 7.09 19.57 0.85
C ALA A 53 7.80 19.98 -0.47
N GLY A 54 7.32 21.00 -1.17
CA GLY A 54 7.91 21.49 -2.42
C GLY A 54 7.55 20.66 -3.66
N HIS A 55 6.53 19.80 -3.56
CA HIS A 55 6.05 19.02 -4.69
C HIS A 55 4.91 19.75 -5.42
N PRO A 56 4.80 19.59 -6.76
CA PRO A 56 3.67 20.12 -7.50
C PRO A 56 2.37 19.42 -7.08
N GLU A 57 1.26 20.07 -7.37
CA GLU A 57 -0.06 19.45 -7.28
C GLU A 57 -0.13 18.25 -8.23
N VAL A 58 -0.75 17.16 -7.76
CA VAL A 58 -0.94 15.94 -8.54
C VAL A 58 -2.42 15.74 -8.89
N PRO A 59 -2.75 15.04 -9.98
CA PRO A 59 -4.11 14.63 -10.29
C PRO A 59 -4.78 13.96 -9.09
N SER A 60 -6.02 14.35 -8.82
CA SER A 60 -6.76 13.84 -7.66
C SER A 60 -8.19 13.46 -8.03
N TYR A 61 -8.70 12.44 -7.34
CA TYR A 61 -10.02 11.85 -7.56
C TYR A 61 -10.77 11.77 -6.24
N THR A 62 -12.03 12.23 -6.22
CA THR A 62 -12.82 12.29 -4.99
C THR A 62 -14.31 12.40 -5.30
N GLY A 63 -15.16 12.37 -4.26
CA GLY A 63 -16.59 12.64 -4.35
C GLY A 63 -17.44 11.49 -4.87
N SER A 64 -16.87 10.32 -5.08
CA SER A 64 -17.58 9.10 -5.48
C SER A 64 -16.87 7.86 -4.91
N GLU A 65 -17.64 6.86 -4.52
CA GLU A 65 -17.12 5.56 -4.09
C GLU A 65 -16.34 4.83 -5.20
N ASP A 66 -16.56 5.18 -6.46
CA ASP A 66 -15.89 4.61 -7.63
C ASP A 66 -14.78 5.52 -8.23
N ALA A 67 -14.50 6.66 -7.62
CA ALA A 67 -13.49 7.61 -8.12
C ALA A 67 -12.11 6.99 -8.29
N TRP A 68 -11.76 6.00 -7.46
CA TRP A 68 -10.49 5.26 -7.51
C TRP A 68 -10.27 4.49 -8.83
N LYS A 69 -11.34 4.12 -9.55
CA LYS A 69 -11.23 3.46 -10.86
C LYS A 69 -10.52 4.35 -11.87
N GLN A 70 -10.87 5.64 -11.89
CA GLN A 70 -10.25 6.62 -12.77
C GLN A 70 -8.73 6.75 -12.51
N LEU A 71 -8.31 6.61 -11.25
CA LEU A 71 -6.89 6.56 -10.90
C LEU A 71 -6.23 5.30 -11.48
N CYS A 72 -6.86 4.12 -11.31
CA CYS A 72 -6.33 2.86 -11.81
C CYS A 72 -6.22 2.82 -13.36
N GLU A 73 -7.09 3.52 -14.07
CA GLU A 73 -7.16 3.56 -15.54
C GLU A 73 -6.11 4.49 -16.18
N ARG A 74 -5.33 5.24 -15.39
CA ARG A 74 -4.29 6.14 -15.92
C ARG A 74 -3.09 5.38 -16.48
N ASP A 75 -2.59 5.81 -17.61
CA ASP A 75 -1.38 5.23 -18.25
C ASP A 75 -0.06 5.68 -17.60
N ASP A 76 -0.11 6.73 -16.80
CA ASP A 76 1.06 7.30 -16.12
C ASP A 76 1.22 6.81 -14.66
N ILE A 77 0.58 5.70 -14.30
CA ILE A 77 0.74 5.00 -13.02
C ILE A 77 1.30 3.60 -13.27
N ASP A 78 2.31 3.23 -12.51
CA ASP A 78 2.94 1.91 -12.53
C ASP A 78 2.51 1.04 -11.36
N LEU A 79 2.30 1.67 -10.20
CA LEU A 79 1.94 1.03 -8.93
C LEU A 79 0.75 1.75 -8.29
N VAL A 80 -0.23 0.99 -7.85
CA VAL A 80 -1.33 1.49 -7.02
C VAL A 80 -1.11 1.04 -5.57
N TYR A 81 -1.11 2.01 -4.65
CA TYR A 81 -1.05 1.79 -3.21
C TYR A 81 -2.46 1.90 -2.63
N VAL A 82 -2.98 0.81 -2.08
CA VAL A 82 -4.33 0.71 -1.54
C VAL A 82 -4.27 0.72 -0.02
N VAL A 83 -4.94 1.68 0.61
CA VAL A 83 -4.98 1.88 2.06
C VAL A 83 -6.33 2.46 2.51
N THR A 84 -7.39 1.80 2.11
CA THR A 84 -8.78 2.16 2.40
C THR A 84 -9.34 1.35 3.58
N ASP A 85 -10.66 1.18 3.64
CA ASP A 85 -11.29 0.20 4.49
C ASP A 85 -11.06 -1.23 3.96
N TRP A 86 -10.96 -2.17 4.86
CA TRP A 86 -10.59 -3.57 4.56
C TRP A 86 -11.46 -4.25 3.50
N LYS A 87 -12.77 -3.89 3.46
CA LYS A 87 -13.74 -4.46 2.50
C LYS A 87 -13.42 -4.17 1.04
N ASN A 88 -12.68 -3.10 0.79
CA ASN A 88 -12.36 -2.64 -0.55
C ASN A 88 -10.95 -3.05 -1.01
N HIS A 89 -10.09 -3.52 -0.12
CA HIS A 89 -8.69 -3.84 -0.42
C HIS A 89 -8.54 -4.82 -1.58
N ALA A 90 -9.13 -6.01 -1.48
CA ALA A 90 -9.03 -7.03 -2.51
C ALA A 90 -9.67 -6.58 -3.83
N LYS A 91 -10.87 -5.99 -3.79
CA LYS A 91 -11.57 -5.45 -4.97
C LYS A 91 -10.73 -4.43 -5.72
N MET A 92 -10.14 -3.48 -5.01
CA MET A 92 -9.30 -2.43 -5.61
C MET A 92 -7.99 -3.00 -6.15
N GLY A 93 -7.37 -3.95 -5.43
CA GLY A 93 -6.17 -4.64 -5.87
C GLY A 93 -6.35 -5.43 -7.15
N VAL A 94 -7.42 -6.22 -7.23
CA VAL A 94 -7.79 -6.98 -8.44
C VAL A 94 -7.99 -6.04 -9.62
N TYR A 95 -8.83 -5.01 -9.45
CA TYR A 95 -9.10 -4.06 -10.51
C TYR A 95 -7.82 -3.34 -10.99
N ALA A 96 -6.98 -2.88 -10.08
CA ALA A 96 -5.73 -2.22 -10.44
C ALA A 96 -4.82 -3.14 -11.28
N MET A 97 -4.70 -4.43 -10.92
CA MET A 97 -3.93 -5.39 -11.70
C MET A 97 -4.54 -5.65 -13.08
N GLU A 98 -5.86 -5.69 -13.19
CA GLU A 98 -6.58 -5.81 -14.47
C GLU A 98 -6.36 -4.59 -15.38
N GLN A 99 -6.20 -3.39 -14.78
CA GLN A 99 -5.78 -2.18 -15.50
C GLN A 99 -4.26 -2.12 -15.76
N GLY A 100 -3.54 -3.23 -15.55
CA GLY A 100 -2.12 -3.34 -15.85
C GLY A 100 -1.18 -2.69 -14.85
N LYS A 101 -1.62 -2.42 -13.62
CA LYS A 101 -0.81 -1.83 -12.54
C LYS A 101 -0.26 -2.91 -11.63
N HIS A 102 0.92 -2.68 -11.05
CA HIS A 102 1.34 -3.37 -9.85
C HIS A 102 0.53 -2.86 -8.66
N VAL A 103 0.41 -3.64 -7.59
CA VAL A 103 -0.37 -3.24 -6.44
C VAL A 103 0.35 -3.55 -5.12
N ALA A 104 0.26 -2.60 -4.19
CA ALA A 104 0.68 -2.73 -2.82
C ALA A 104 -0.53 -2.42 -1.93
N ILE A 105 -0.91 -3.36 -1.07
CA ILE A 105 -2.16 -3.32 -0.31
C ILE A 105 -1.84 -3.36 1.18
N GLU A 106 -2.40 -2.41 1.94
CA GLU A 106 -2.30 -2.42 3.40
C GLU A 106 -3.00 -3.63 4.02
N VAL A 107 -2.59 -3.96 5.23
CA VAL A 107 -3.11 -5.06 6.05
C VAL A 107 -4.55 -4.77 6.50
N PRO A 108 -5.43 -5.78 6.43
CA PRO A 108 -5.32 -7.06 5.72
C PRO A 108 -5.59 -6.87 4.21
N ALA A 109 -4.85 -7.56 3.36
CA ALA A 109 -5.06 -7.46 1.91
C ALA A 109 -6.42 -8.04 1.47
N ALA A 110 -6.99 -8.95 2.23
CA ALA A 110 -8.27 -9.59 1.97
C ALA A 110 -8.94 -10.02 3.27
N MET A 111 -10.26 -10.20 3.27
CA MET A 111 -11.06 -10.62 4.42
C MET A 111 -11.61 -12.04 4.27
N THR A 112 -11.63 -12.61 3.08
CA THR A 112 -12.14 -13.95 2.80
C THR A 112 -11.14 -14.77 1.98
N LEU A 113 -11.29 -16.10 1.99
CA LEU A 113 -10.46 -16.99 1.18
C LEU A 113 -10.66 -16.75 -0.32
N GLU A 114 -11.86 -16.44 -0.74
CA GLU A 114 -12.21 -16.12 -2.13
C GLU A 114 -11.46 -14.87 -2.60
N GLU A 115 -11.39 -13.85 -1.74
CA GLU A 115 -10.64 -12.63 -2.02
C GLU A 115 -9.13 -12.88 -2.12
N ILE A 116 -8.58 -13.74 -1.23
CA ILE A 116 -7.17 -14.14 -1.28
C ILE A 116 -6.86 -14.81 -2.61
N TRP A 117 -7.66 -15.80 -3.00
CA TRP A 117 -7.46 -16.50 -4.26
C TRP A 117 -7.64 -15.57 -5.47
N SER A 118 -8.61 -14.66 -5.43
CA SER A 118 -8.81 -13.65 -6.48
C SER A 118 -7.58 -12.77 -6.67
N LEU A 119 -6.92 -12.34 -5.60
CA LEU A 119 -5.66 -11.59 -5.68
C LEU A 119 -4.53 -12.42 -6.30
N VAL A 120 -4.35 -13.67 -5.86
CA VAL A 120 -3.31 -14.57 -6.36
C VAL A 120 -3.51 -14.85 -7.85
N GLU A 121 -4.70 -15.34 -8.22
CA GLU A 121 -5.02 -15.69 -9.61
C GLU A 121 -4.92 -14.48 -10.55
N THR A 122 -5.35 -13.30 -10.09
CA THR A 122 -5.24 -12.08 -10.89
C THR A 122 -3.78 -11.67 -11.07
N SER A 123 -2.97 -11.75 -10.02
CA SER A 123 -1.53 -11.49 -10.10
C SER A 123 -0.83 -12.41 -11.10
N GLU A 124 -1.12 -13.70 -11.05
CA GLU A 124 -0.56 -14.69 -11.99
C GLU A 124 -1.02 -14.45 -13.43
N ARG A 125 -2.32 -14.25 -13.64
CA ARG A 125 -2.94 -14.02 -14.95
C ARG A 125 -2.44 -12.73 -15.62
N THR A 126 -2.36 -11.64 -14.86
CA THR A 126 -1.95 -10.33 -15.36
C THR A 126 -0.43 -10.14 -15.36
N ARG A 127 0.30 -11.00 -14.66
CA ARG A 127 1.76 -10.88 -14.41
C ARG A 127 2.11 -9.57 -13.72
N LYS A 128 1.26 -9.11 -12.82
CA LYS A 128 1.49 -7.92 -12.00
C LYS A 128 1.82 -8.34 -10.57
N HIS A 129 2.76 -7.64 -9.96
CA HIS A 129 3.06 -7.87 -8.56
C HIS A 129 1.89 -7.41 -7.69
N CYS A 130 1.53 -8.26 -6.73
CA CYS A 130 0.60 -7.98 -5.66
C CYS A 130 1.34 -8.21 -4.34
N MET A 131 1.50 -7.17 -3.55
CA MET A 131 2.22 -7.23 -2.28
C MET A 131 1.30 -6.75 -1.15
N GLN A 132 1.11 -7.59 -0.12
CA GLN A 132 0.59 -7.12 1.15
C GLN A 132 1.70 -6.36 1.89
N LEU A 133 1.37 -5.19 2.38
CA LEU A 133 2.29 -4.37 3.14
C LEU A 133 2.20 -4.72 4.63
N GLU A 134 3.36 -4.96 5.23
CA GLU A 134 3.49 -5.22 6.67
C GLU A 134 4.46 -4.21 7.27
N ASN A 135 4.02 -3.48 8.29
CA ASN A 135 4.77 -2.34 8.78
C ASN A 135 5.99 -2.71 9.65
N CYS A 136 5.98 -3.84 10.34
CA CYS A 136 7.08 -4.22 11.24
C CYS A 136 7.99 -5.34 10.72
N VAL A 137 7.62 -6.04 9.64
CA VAL A 137 8.35 -7.23 9.14
C VAL A 137 9.83 -6.95 8.82
N TYR A 138 10.15 -5.72 8.40
CA TYR A 138 11.50 -5.32 8.03
C TYR A 138 12.20 -4.48 9.10
N ASP A 139 11.64 -4.39 10.31
CA ASP A 139 12.27 -3.66 11.41
C ASP A 139 13.48 -4.41 11.95
N PHE A 140 14.32 -3.68 12.69
CA PHE A 140 15.61 -4.19 13.17
C PHE A 140 15.47 -5.46 14.02
N PHE A 141 14.49 -5.50 14.92
CA PHE A 141 14.31 -6.65 15.81
C PHE A 141 13.87 -7.90 15.06
N GLU A 142 12.92 -7.78 14.16
CA GLU A 142 12.37 -8.87 13.35
C GLU A 142 13.46 -9.45 12.45
N LEU A 143 14.16 -8.62 11.70
CA LEU A 143 15.25 -9.05 10.82
C LEU A 143 16.43 -9.63 11.60
N THR A 144 16.77 -9.06 12.76
CA THR A 144 17.83 -9.58 13.63
C THR A 144 17.45 -10.94 14.18
N THR A 145 16.23 -11.10 14.68
CA THR A 145 15.73 -12.37 15.22
C THR A 145 15.73 -13.46 14.14
N LEU A 146 15.25 -13.14 12.95
CA LEU A 146 15.29 -14.05 11.79
C LEU A 146 16.71 -14.47 11.46
N ASN A 147 17.64 -13.53 11.38
CA ASN A 147 19.05 -13.80 11.09
C ASN A 147 19.72 -14.67 12.18
N MET A 148 19.41 -14.42 13.44
CA MET A 148 19.89 -15.24 14.57
C MET A 148 19.35 -16.66 14.49
N ALA A 149 18.07 -16.84 14.18
CA ALA A 149 17.44 -18.14 13.98
C ALA A 149 18.09 -18.91 12.83
N GLN A 150 18.29 -18.27 11.67
CA GLN A 150 18.92 -18.84 10.49
C GLN A 150 20.37 -19.27 10.74
N LYS A 151 21.09 -18.56 11.64
CA LYS A 151 22.45 -18.89 12.05
C LYS A 151 22.54 -19.92 13.19
N GLY A 152 21.40 -20.45 13.62
CA GLY A 152 21.33 -21.46 14.68
C GLY A 152 21.69 -20.95 16.08
N LEU A 153 21.69 -19.63 16.31
CA LEU A 153 22.05 -19.05 17.61
C LEU A 153 21.08 -19.41 18.74
N PHE A 154 19.84 -19.76 18.38
CA PHE A 154 18.83 -20.22 19.36
C PHE A 154 18.87 -21.73 19.58
N GLY A 155 19.71 -22.47 18.86
CA GLY A 155 19.72 -23.93 18.86
C GLY A 155 18.44 -24.49 18.21
N GLU A 156 17.96 -25.63 18.72
CA GLU A 156 16.69 -26.21 18.28
C GLU A 156 15.51 -25.41 18.86
N ILE A 157 14.71 -24.82 17.99
CA ILE A 157 13.55 -24.00 18.38
C ILE A 157 12.37 -24.92 18.64
N LEU A 158 11.98 -25.04 19.91
CA LEU A 158 10.88 -25.89 20.37
C LEU A 158 9.55 -25.15 20.49
N HIS A 159 9.60 -23.82 20.72
CA HIS A 159 8.42 -23.00 20.92
C HIS A 159 8.68 -21.58 20.45
N VAL A 160 7.67 -20.93 19.86
CA VAL A 160 7.69 -19.52 19.49
C VAL A 160 6.37 -18.90 19.95
N GLU A 161 6.45 -17.74 20.59
CA GLU A 161 5.28 -16.95 20.97
C GLU A 161 5.44 -15.53 20.41
N GLY A 162 4.38 -15.02 19.78
CA GLY A 162 4.27 -13.67 19.28
C GLY A 162 3.00 -13.00 19.82
N SER A 163 3.10 -11.73 20.20
CA SER A 163 1.97 -10.96 20.72
C SER A 163 1.89 -9.61 20.04
N TYR A 164 0.68 -9.20 19.66
CA TYR A 164 0.38 -7.86 19.17
C TYR A 164 -0.56 -7.18 20.16
N ILE A 165 0.01 -6.31 20.97
CA ILE A 165 -0.69 -5.72 22.12
C ILE A 165 -0.66 -4.20 22.00
N HIS A 166 -1.84 -3.57 21.97
CA HIS A 166 -2.00 -2.13 21.95
C HIS A 166 -2.99 -1.64 22.99
N ASN A 167 -2.72 -0.48 23.57
CA ASN A 167 -3.73 0.31 24.25
C ASN A 167 -4.46 1.16 23.20
N LEU A 168 -5.75 0.91 22.96
CA LEU A 168 -6.59 1.62 22.01
C LEU A 168 -7.55 2.62 22.68
N GLU A 169 -7.33 2.98 23.96
CA GLU A 169 -8.20 3.92 24.67
C GLU A 169 -8.16 5.35 24.13
N GLU A 170 -7.14 5.69 23.34
CA GLU A 170 -6.95 7.03 22.77
C GLU A 170 -7.33 7.14 21.27
N PHE A 171 -7.92 6.07 20.68
CA PHE A 171 -8.30 6.01 19.29
C PHE A 171 -9.81 5.95 19.07
#